data_9912aae9a164bde6282b59b4d812a39a
#
_entry.id   9912aae9a164bde6282b59b4d812a39a
#
_cell.length_a   1.000
_cell.length_b   1.000
_cell.length_c   1.000
_cell.angle_alpha   90.00
_cell.angle_beta   90.00
_cell.angle_gamma   90.00
#
_symmetry.space_group_name_H-M   'P 1'
#
loop_
_entity.id
_entity.type
_entity.pdbx_description
1 polymer ?
#
loop_
_entity_poly.entity_id
_entity_poly.type
_entity_poly.pdbx_seq_one_letter_code
_entity_poly.pdbx_strand_id
1 'polypeptide(L)'
;MTIDAHQHFWQYNPVRDSWITDDMAVIRRDFLPEDLEPVLRQNGIDGCVAVQASQSLEETWFLMQLAQAYDIVRGVVGWVDLTATDLRDQLADLAQHSALKGFRHVAQAEPVDFLMRPAIVEGIRQLAEFGFTYDILIYPNQLKAALHLVREVPEVNFVIDHMAKPYVRTGEITRWSNFMTQLAAQPNVSCKLSGLVTEADWQNWSKRDFFPYLNFAFESFGPDRLMFGSDWPVCLVAANYTQVKTLIEEYVDPWGSDVRDKVFGANATTFYRL
;
A
#
# COMPACT_ATOMS: atom_id res chain seq x y z
N MET A 1 3.25 -2.59 -19.05
CA MET A 1 2.44 -3.40 -18.11
C MET A 1 1.80 -2.46 -17.12
N THR A 2 0.50 -2.57 -16.95
CA THR A 2 -0.31 -1.73 -16.05
C THR A 2 -0.54 -2.51 -14.76
N ILE A 3 -0.20 -1.93 -13.61
CA ILE A 3 -0.18 -2.61 -12.32
C ILE A 3 -1.02 -1.85 -11.29
N ASP A 4 -1.89 -2.59 -10.60
CA ASP A 4 -2.47 -2.17 -9.33
C ASP A 4 -1.50 -2.52 -8.20
N ALA A 5 -0.83 -1.51 -7.65
CA ALA A 5 0.23 -1.70 -6.65
C ALA A 5 -0.29 -1.96 -5.22
N HIS A 6 -1.63 -2.01 -5.04
CA HIS A 6 -2.21 -2.20 -3.70
C HIS A 6 -3.63 -2.74 -3.77
N GLN A 7 -3.79 -4.02 -3.52
CA GLN A 7 -5.06 -4.69 -3.31
C GLN A 7 -4.91 -5.86 -2.31
N HIS A 8 -6.00 -6.42 -1.84
CA HIS A 8 -6.02 -7.49 -0.86
C HIS A 8 -6.84 -8.68 -1.30
N PHE A 9 -6.40 -9.87 -0.90
CA PHE A 9 -7.20 -11.09 -0.95
C PHE A 9 -7.38 -11.64 0.46
N TRP A 10 -8.57 -12.14 0.78
CA TRP A 10 -8.82 -12.85 2.03
C TRP A 10 -9.97 -13.83 1.92
N GLN A 11 -9.94 -14.84 2.77
CA GLN A 11 -11.10 -15.62 3.17
C GLN A 11 -11.62 -15.02 4.48
N TYR A 12 -12.83 -14.50 4.46
CA TYR A 12 -13.39 -13.73 5.58
C TYR A 12 -13.55 -14.58 6.85
N ASN A 13 -13.04 -14.09 7.95
CA ASN A 13 -13.24 -14.67 9.28
C ASN A 13 -13.66 -13.56 10.26
N PRO A 14 -14.87 -13.62 10.86
CA PRO A 14 -15.40 -12.53 11.69
C PRO A 14 -14.60 -12.28 12.98
N VAL A 15 -13.77 -13.24 13.43
CA VAL A 15 -12.94 -13.08 14.60
C VAL A 15 -11.62 -12.39 14.25
N ARG A 16 -10.93 -12.90 13.23
CA ARG A 16 -9.66 -12.35 12.74
C ARG A 16 -9.87 -10.96 12.13
N ASP A 17 -10.93 -10.81 11.32
CA ASP A 17 -11.21 -9.62 10.54
C ASP A 17 -12.20 -8.68 11.25
N SER A 18 -12.13 -8.62 12.59
CA SER A 18 -13.02 -7.80 13.44
C SER A 18 -12.89 -6.28 13.19
N TRP A 19 -11.85 -5.85 12.47
CA TRP A 19 -11.70 -4.47 12.01
C TRP A 19 -12.74 -4.09 10.94
N ILE A 20 -13.36 -5.09 10.26
CA ILE A 20 -14.45 -4.87 9.30
C ILE A 20 -15.75 -4.65 10.09
N THR A 21 -16.10 -3.40 10.33
CA THR A 21 -17.27 -2.99 11.11
C THR A 21 -18.58 -3.21 10.36
N ASP A 22 -19.73 -2.99 11.02
CA ASP A 22 -21.04 -3.16 10.38
C ASP A 22 -21.25 -2.22 9.18
N ASP A 23 -20.69 -1.01 9.23
CA ASP A 23 -20.73 -0.05 8.13
C ASP A 23 -19.93 -0.53 6.90
N MET A 24 -19.03 -1.49 7.09
CA MET A 24 -18.20 -2.12 6.06
C MET A 24 -18.78 -3.48 5.59
N ALA A 25 -20.06 -3.76 5.83
CA ALA A 25 -20.67 -5.08 5.55
C ALA A 25 -20.48 -5.55 4.10
N VAL A 26 -20.33 -4.66 3.15
CA VAL A 26 -20.09 -4.96 1.71
C VAL A 26 -18.82 -5.79 1.49
N ILE A 27 -17.84 -5.71 2.41
CA ILE A 27 -16.58 -6.45 2.33
C ILE A 27 -16.50 -7.63 3.31
N ARG A 28 -17.59 -8.01 3.99
CA ARG A 28 -17.68 -9.17 4.89
C ARG A 28 -17.96 -10.48 4.13
N ARG A 29 -17.10 -10.81 3.21
CA ARG A 29 -17.11 -12.07 2.45
C ARG A 29 -15.71 -12.41 1.98
N ASP A 30 -15.55 -13.57 1.38
CA ASP A 30 -14.32 -13.92 0.69
C ASP A 30 -14.10 -13.01 -0.53
N PHE A 31 -12.84 -12.61 -0.74
CA PHE A 31 -12.37 -11.90 -1.92
C PHE A 31 -11.10 -12.57 -2.41
N LEU A 32 -11.18 -13.19 -3.58
CA LEU A 32 -10.14 -14.02 -4.16
C LEU A 32 -9.79 -13.56 -5.59
N PRO A 33 -8.72 -14.09 -6.21
CA PRO A 33 -8.33 -13.69 -7.56
C PRO A 33 -9.43 -13.81 -8.61
N GLU A 34 -10.33 -14.80 -8.47
CA GLU A 34 -11.47 -14.98 -9.37
C GLU A 34 -12.47 -13.82 -9.32
N ASP A 35 -12.59 -13.15 -8.18
CA ASP A 35 -13.42 -11.93 -8.05
C ASP A 35 -12.74 -10.72 -8.70
N LEU A 36 -11.41 -10.63 -8.60
CA LEU A 36 -10.66 -9.45 -9.07
C LEU A 36 -10.31 -9.53 -10.56
N GLU A 37 -9.96 -10.70 -11.08
CA GLU A 37 -9.48 -10.85 -12.46
C GLU A 37 -10.40 -10.22 -13.51
N PRO A 38 -11.74 -10.45 -13.49
CA PRO A 38 -12.64 -9.80 -14.42
C PRO A 38 -12.67 -8.27 -14.25
N VAL A 39 -12.50 -7.78 -13.03
CA VAL A 39 -12.46 -6.34 -12.73
C VAL A 39 -11.20 -5.69 -13.29
N LEU A 40 -10.03 -6.33 -13.10
CA LEU A 40 -8.76 -5.86 -13.69
C LEU A 40 -8.86 -5.82 -15.22
N ARG A 41 -9.35 -6.89 -15.84
CA ARG A 41 -9.52 -6.98 -17.29
C ARG A 41 -10.45 -5.87 -17.82
N GLN A 42 -11.58 -5.63 -17.16
CA GLN A 42 -12.52 -4.55 -17.53
C GLN A 42 -11.85 -3.17 -17.47
N ASN A 43 -10.90 -2.97 -16.56
CA ASN A 43 -10.23 -1.70 -16.33
C ASN A 43 -8.88 -1.58 -17.05
N GLY A 44 -8.47 -2.56 -17.86
CA GLY A 44 -7.19 -2.54 -18.58
C GLY A 44 -5.97 -2.59 -17.68
N ILE A 45 -6.05 -3.33 -16.56
CA ILE A 45 -4.96 -3.59 -15.63
C ILE A 45 -4.43 -5.00 -15.88
N ASP A 46 -3.12 -5.14 -16.08
CA ASP A 46 -2.47 -6.40 -16.44
C ASP A 46 -2.16 -7.29 -15.23
N GLY A 47 -2.12 -6.71 -14.03
CA GLY A 47 -1.84 -7.46 -12.81
C GLY A 47 -1.81 -6.59 -11.57
N CYS A 48 -1.56 -7.22 -10.43
CA CYS A 48 -1.61 -6.55 -9.13
C CYS A 48 -0.51 -7.02 -8.18
N VAL A 49 -0.27 -6.20 -7.15
CA VAL A 49 0.49 -6.57 -5.96
C VAL A 49 -0.50 -6.88 -4.85
N ALA A 50 -0.48 -8.13 -4.37
CA ALA A 50 -1.31 -8.57 -3.25
C ALA A 50 -0.63 -8.18 -1.93
N VAL A 51 -1.29 -7.32 -1.15
CA VAL A 51 -0.79 -6.84 0.13
C VAL A 51 -1.52 -7.54 1.27
N GLN A 52 -0.81 -7.92 2.32
CA GLN A 52 -1.41 -8.58 3.49
C GLN A 52 -2.55 -7.73 4.12
N ALA A 53 -3.58 -8.38 4.61
CA ALA A 53 -4.66 -7.81 5.40
C ALA A 53 -4.59 -8.27 6.88
N SER A 54 -4.05 -9.46 7.13
CA SER A 54 -3.83 -10.01 8.47
C SER A 54 -2.34 -10.13 8.79
N GLN A 55 -1.98 -9.93 10.05
CA GLN A 55 -0.58 -9.99 10.53
C GLN A 55 -0.21 -11.42 10.94
N SER A 56 -0.01 -12.29 9.94
CA SER A 56 0.43 -13.66 10.17
C SER A 56 1.27 -14.21 9.02
N LEU A 57 2.16 -15.16 9.35
CA LEU A 57 2.92 -15.90 8.34
C LEU A 57 2.01 -16.79 7.48
N GLU A 58 0.93 -17.31 8.04
CA GLU A 58 -0.06 -18.11 7.31
C GLU A 58 -0.65 -17.31 6.14
N GLU A 59 -0.95 -16.03 6.35
CA GLU A 59 -1.45 -15.18 5.27
C GLU A 59 -0.36 -14.88 4.24
N THR A 60 0.89 -14.66 4.67
CA THR A 60 2.01 -14.50 3.75
C THR A 60 2.14 -15.70 2.82
N TRP A 61 2.06 -16.93 3.37
CA TRP A 61 2.06 -18.15 2.58
C TRP A 61 0.83 -18.28 1.68
N PHE A 62 -0.35 -17.96 2.18
CA PHE A 62 -1.58 -17.96 1.40
C PHE A 62 -1.46 -17.03 0.17
N LEU A 63 -1.00 -15.80 0.35
CA LEU A 63 -0.84 -14.86 -0.77
C LEU A 63 0.22 -15.33 -1.78
N MET A 64 1.32 -15.95 -1.32
CA MET A 64 2.31 -16.54 -2.23
C MET A 64 1.76 -17.73 -3.01
N GLN A 65 0.89 -18.55 -2.42
CA GLN A 65 0.19 -19.62 -3.14
C GLN A 65 -0.75 -19.06 -4.21
N LEU A 66 -1.46 -17.96 -3.92
CA LEU A 66 -2.27 -17.27 -4.91
C LEU A 66 -1.40 -16.73 -6.05
N ALA A 67 -0.23 -16.15 -5.76
CA ALA A 67 0.69 -15.66 -6.78
C ALA A 67 1.26 -16.80 -7.67
N GLN A 68 1.38 -17.99 -7.13
CA GLN A 68 1.79 -19.17 -7.91
C GLN A 68 0.65 -19.70 -8.82
N ALA A 69 -0.61 -19.57 -8.36
CA ALA A 69 -1.77 -20.12 -9.06
C ALA A 69 -2.39 -19.16 -10.09
N TYR A 70 -2.23 -17.85 -9.91
CA TYR A 70 -2.91 -16.82 -10.70
C TYR A 70 -1.92 -15.80 -11.26
N ASP A 71 -1.80 -15.74 -12.57
CA ASP A 71 -0.88 -14.84 -13.29
C ASP A 71 -1.14 -13.35 -13.03
N ILE A 72 -2.35 -12.98 -12.62
CA ILE A 72 -2.66 -11.58 -12.27
C ILE A 72 -1.92 -11.11 -11.02
N VAL A 73 -1.47 -12.02 -10.13
CA VAL A 73 -0.75 -11.66 -8.91
C VAL A 73 0.75 -11.61 -9.22
N ARG A 74 1.25 -10.42 -9.50
CA ARG A 74 2.64 -10.17 -9.93
C ARG A 74 3.63 -10.06 -8.78
N GLY A 75 3.15 -9.75 -7.59
CA GLY A 75 3.96 -9.63 -6.40
C GLY A 75 3.12 -9.73 -5.13
N VAL A 76 3.79 -10.01 -4.03
CA VAL A 76 3.20 -10.13 -2.70
C VAL A 76 3.95 -9.23 -1.74
N VAL A 77 3.22 -8.46 -0.93
CA VAL A 77 3.71 -7.81 0.27
C VAL A 77 3.09 -8.55 1.46
N GLY A 78 3.94 -9.33 2.13
CA GLY A 78 3.53 -10.20 3.24
C GLY A 78 3.67 -9.53 4.60
N TRP A 79 3.64 -10.36 5.63
CA TRP A 79 3.93 -9.99 7.01
C TRP A 79 4.92 -10.99 7.61
N VAL A 80 5.78 -10.48 8.50
CA VAL A 80 6.66 -11.26 9.37
C VAL A 80 6.74 -10.57 10.73
N ASP A 81 6.97 -11.32 11.80
CA ASP A 81 7.26 -10.71 13.10
C ASP A 81 8.66 -10.08 13.08
N LEU A 82 8.72 -8.77 12.91
CA LEU A 82 9.96 -7.99 12.85
C LEU A 82 10.79 -8.06 14.16
N THR A 83 10.21 -8.59 15.23
CA THR A 83 10.87 -8.73 16.55
C THR A 83 11.25 -10.17 16.89
N ALA A 84 10.98 -11.11 15.99
CA ALA A 84 11.29 -12.51 16.19
C ALA A 84 12.81 -12.72 16.35
N THR A 85 13.20 -13.58 17.26
CA THR A 85 14.63 -13.89 17.51
C THR A 85 15.30 -14.63 16.37
N ASP A 86 14.51 -15.31 15.53
CA ASP A 86 14.90 -16.06 14.32
C ASP A 86 14.48 -15.34 13.02
N LEU A 87 14.20 -14.03 13.08
CA LEU A 87 13.75 -13.24 11.94
C LEU A 87 14.65 -13.44 10.72
N ARG A 88 15.96 -13.43 10.90
CA ARG A 88 16.92 -13.57 9.80
C ARG A 88 16.78 -14.91 9.07
N ASP A 89 16.58 -15.99 9.81
CA ASP A 89 16.39 -17.34 9.24
C ASP A 89 15.06 -17.40 8.48
N GLN A 90 13.98 -16.83 9.05
CA GLN A 90 12.69 -16.71 8.37
C GLN A 90 12.81 -15.91 7.06
N LEU A 91 13.53 -14.78 7.07
CA LEU A 91 13.74 -13.97 5.86
C LEU A 91 14.57 -14.72 4.80
N ALA A 92 15.56 -15.51 5.20
CA ALA A 92 16.36 -16.34 4.30
C ALA A 92 15.50 -17.40 3.58
N ASP A 93 14.60 -18.05 4.31
CA ASP A 93 13.65 -19.02 3.73
C ASP A 93 12.66 -18.32 2.79
N LEU A 94 12.05 -17.22 3.23
CA LEU A 94 11.09 -16.44 2.46
C LEU A 94 11.69 -15.84 1.19
N ALA A 95 12.97 -15.49 1.18
CA ALA A 95 13.67 -14.95 0.02
C ALA A 95 13.84 -15.96 -1.14
N GLN A 96 13.61 -17.26 -0.89
CA GLN A 96 13.59 -18.26 -1.96
C GLN A 96 12.34 -18.14 -2.87
N HIS A 97 11.34 -17.36 -2.45
CA HIS A 97 10.08 -17.19 -3.16
C HIS A 97 10.07 -15.86 -3.94
N SER A 98 10.27 -15.93 -5.25
CA SER A 98 10.38 -14.75 -6.12
C SER A 98 9.13 -13.87 -6.15
N ALA A 99 7.95 -14.41 -5.82
CA ALA A 99 6.71 -13.64 -5.72
C ALA A 99 6.69 -12.67 -4.53
N LEU A 100 7.39 -12.99 -3.44
CA LEU A 100 7.44 -12.12 -2.26
C LEU A 100 8.40 -10.96 -2.51
N LYS A 101 7.89 -9.74 -2.40
CA LYS A 101 8.62 -8.51 -2.75
C LYS A 101 8.96 -7.64 -1.55
N GLY A 102 8.15 -7.71 -0.51
CA GLY A 102 8.31 -6.88 0.67
C GLY A 102 7.38 -7.29 1.80
N PHE A 103 7.39 -6.48 2.83
CA PHE A 103 6.62 -6.71 4.04
C PHE A 103 5.89 -5.45 4.47
N ARG A 104 4.79 -5.64 5.22
CA ARG A 104 4.02 -4.58 5.84
C ARG A 104 3.59 -5.00 7.24
N HIS A 105 3.64 -4.06 8.17
CA HIS A 105 2.96 -4.16 9.46
C HIS A 105 1.81 -3.15 9.51
N VAL A 106 0.68 -3.49 10.13
CA VAL A 106 -0.47 -2.59 10.29
C VAL A 106 -0.18 -1.59 11.41
N ALA A 107 0.85 -0.74 11.19
CA ALA A 107 1.34 0.20 12.18
C ALA A 107 0.30 1.25 12.59
N GLN A 108 -0.71 1.49 11.75
CA GLN A 108 -1.86 2.35 12.09
C GLN A 108 -2.63 1.88 13.33
N ALA A 109 -2.59 0.58 13.66
CA ALA A 109 -3.23 0.01 14.85
C ALA A 109 -2.32 0.05 16.11
N GLU A 110 -1.08 0.47 15.95
CA GLU A 110 -0.07 0.50 16.98
C GLU A 110 0.06 1.88 17.64
N PRO A 111 0.73 1.98 18.81
CA PRO A 111 1.10 3.27 19.39
C PRO A 111 1.87 4.17 18.44
N VAL A 112 1.73 5.50 18.61
CA VAL A 112 2.27 6.51 17.69
C VAL A 112 3.79 6.46 17.49
N ASP A 113 4.51 5.85 18.41
CA ASP A 113 5.97 5.67 18.41
C ASP A 113 6.44 4.29 17.94
N PHE A 114 5.53 3.42 17.52
CA PHE A 114 5.83 2.03 17.16
C PHE A 114 7.01 1.91 16.18
N LEU A 115 7.00 2.67 15.10
CA LEU A 115 8.07 2.65 14.09
C LEU A 115 9.40 3.29 14.57
N MET A 116 9.45 3.84 15.79
CA MET A 116 10.69 4.35 16.41
C MET A 116 11.31 3.33 17.39
N ARG A 117 10.62 2.22 17.67
CA ARG A 117 11.11 1.21 18.61
C ARG A 117 12.37 0.54 18.05
N PRO A 118 13.47 0.43 18.83
CA PRO A 118 14.73 -0.12 18.34
C PRO A 118 14.60 -1.50 17.72
N ALA A 119 13.77 -2.38 18.31
CA ALA A 119 13.55 -3.73 17.77
C ALA A 119 12.85 -3.72 16.40
N ILE A 120 11.90 -2.80 16.18
CA ILE A 120 11.22 -2.66 14.90
C ILE A 120 12.17 -2.08 13.84
N VAL A 121 12.92 -1.04 14.18
CA VAL A 121 13.94 -0.44 13.30
C VAL A 121 14.97 -1.48 12.87
N GLU A 122 15.46 -2.29 13.83
CA GLU A 122 16.42 -3.35 13.53
C GLU A 122 15.83 -4.48 12.68
N GLY A 123 14.59 -4.90 12.97
CA GLY A 123 13.90 -5.90 12.16
C GLY A 123 13.69 -5.42 10.70
N ILE A 124 13.31 -4.15 10.52
CA ILE A 124 13.15 -3.58 9.16
C ILE A 124 14.52 -3.47 8.46
N ARG A 125 15.61 -3.14 9.19
CA ARG A 125 16.96 -3.10 8.61
C ARG A 125 17.37 -4.45 8.01
N GLN A 126 17.04 -5.56 8.65
CA GLN A 126 17.35 -6.90 8.14
C GLN A 126 16.69 -7.19 6.77
N LEU A 127 15.56 -6.53 6.44
CA LEU A 127 14.91 -6.70 5.14
C LEU A 127 15.83 -6.33 3.97
N ALA A 128 16.71 -5.34 4.16
CA ALA A 128 17.66 -4.91 3.13
C ALA A 128 18.64 -6.00 2.71
N GLU A 129 19.06 -6.85 3.65
CA GLU A 129 20.01 -7.95 3.37
C GLU A 129 19.45 -8.95 2.35
N PHE A 130 18.14 -9.09 2.30
CA PHE A 130 17.42 -9.98 1.39
C PHE A 130 16.75 -9.23 0.24
N GLY A 131 16.96 -7.91 0.19
CA GLY A 131 16.42 -7.05 -0.86
C GLY A 131 14.91 -6.84 -0.80
N PHE A 132 14.25 -7.05 0.33
CA PHE A 132 12.84 -6.78 0.51
C PHE A 132 12.54 -5.29 0.68
N THR A 133 11.36 -4.85 0.21
CA THR A 133 10.82 -3.51 0.45
C THR A 133 9.99 -3.48 1.74
N TYR A 134 9.67 -2.28 2.22
CA TYR A 134 8.75 -2.14 3.35
C TYR A 134 7.66 -1.11 3.05
N ASP A 135 6.40 -1.56 3.17
CA ASP A 135 5.22 -0.73 2.98
C ASP A 135 4.79 -0.11 4.32
N ILE A 136 4.69 1.22 4.36
CA ILE A 136 4.39 1.99 5.58
C ILE A 136 2.90 2.30 5.63
N LEU A 137 2.14 1.56 6.46
CA LEU A 137 0.71 1.78 6.69
C LEU A 137 0.49 2.50 8.03
N ILE A 138 0.16 3.77 7.98
CA ILE A 138 0.05 4.66 9.14
C ILE A 138 -1.09 5.68 9.00
N TYR A 139 -1.48 6.26 10.14
CA TYR A 139 -2.26 7.50 10.18
C TYR A 139 -1.35 8.75 10.26
N PRO A 140 -1.88 9.97 9.99
CA PRO A 140 -1.10 11.21 10.01
C PRO A 140 -0.39 11.52 11.33
N ASN A 141 -0.92 11.08 12.46
CA ASN A 141 -0.30 11.26 13.77
C ASN A 141 0.98 10.43 13.97
N GLN A 142 1.22 9.41 13.13
CA GLN A 142 2.39 8.53 13.16
C GLN A 142 3.48 8.94 12.14
N LEU A 143 3.25 9.97 11.32
CA LEU A 143 4.20 10.44 10.29
C LEU A 143 5.59 10.78 10.85
N LYS A 144 5.66 11.32 12.09
CA LYS A 144 6.95 11.58 12.76
C LYS A 144 7.75 10.29 12.97
N ALA A 145 7.08 9.21 13.33
CA ALA A 145 7.73 7.92 13.53
C ALA A 145 8.19 7.30 12.20
N ALA A 146 7.38 7.41 11.16
CA ALA A 146 7.79 6.98 9.82
C ALA A 146 9.01 7.75 9.32
N LEU A 147 9.05 9.08 9.51
CA LEU A 147 10.20 9.89 9.13
C LEU A 147 11.48 9.49 9.90
N HIS A 148 11.36 9.17 11.17
CA HIS A 148 12.47 8.61 11.94
C HIS A 148 12.96 7.30 11.33
N LEU A 149 12.06 6.34 11.11
CA LEU A 149 12.38 5.04 10.54
C LEU A 149 13.16 5.16 9.22
N VAL A 150 12.64 5.91 8.26
CA VAL A 150 13.26 5.99 6.91
C VAL A 150 14.63 6.65 6.93
N ARG A 151 14.92 7.49 7.93
CA ARG A 151 16.24 8.10 8.13
C ARG A 151 17.23 7.15 8.82
N GLU A 152 16.74 6.32 9.74
CA GLU A 152 17.56 5.33 10.45
C GLU A 152 17.90 4.12 9.58
N VAL A 153 17.10 3.84 8.53
CA VAL A 153 17.23 2.66 7.66
C VAL A 153 17.25 3.06 6.19
N PRO A 154 18.24 3.86 5.74
CA PRO A 154 18.26 4.37 4.36
C PRO A 154 18.51 3.29 3.29
N GLU A 155 18.95 2.10 3.68
CA GLU A 155 19.21 0.97 2.81
C GLU A 155 17.94 0.22 2.35
N VAL A 156 16.80 0.43 3.00
CA VAL A 156 15.50 -0.15 2.62
C VAL A 156 14.75 0.81 1.71
N ASN A 157 14.11 0.28 0.66
CA ASN A 157 13.15 1.03 -0.13
C ASN A 157 11.78 0.99 0.55
N PHE A 158 11.25 2.17 0.84
CA PHE A 158 9.95 2.35 1.49
C PHE A 158 8.90 2.85 0.51
N VAL A 159 7.65 2.40 0.69
CA VAL A 159 6.50 3.05 0.07
C VAL A 159 5.46 3.39 1.13
N ILE A 160 4.93 4.61 1.06
CA ILE A 160 3.87 5.05 1.95
C ILE A 160 2.53 4.60 1.38
N ASP A 161 1.83 3.73 2.10
CA ASP A 161 0.48 3.30 1.73
C ASP A 161 -0.53 4.45 1.91
N HIS A 162 -1.45 4.56 0.94
CA HIS A 162 -2.61 5.46 1.00
C HIS A 162 -2.25 6.92 1.34
N MET A 163 -1.08 7.39 0.87
CA MET A 163 -0.58 8.74 1.18
C MET A 163 -0.55 9.04 2.68
N ALA A 164 -0.33 8.02 3.53
CA ALA A 164 -0.45 8.08 5.00
C ALA A 164 -1.84 8.55 5.47
N LYS A 165 -2.90 8.19 4.76
CA LYS A 165 -4.32 8.40 5.11
C LYS A 165 -4.64 9.84 5.52
N PRO A 166 -4.50 10.82 4.61
CA PRO A 166 -4.78 12.22 4.93
C PRO A 166 -6.25 12.40 5.36
N TYR A 167 -6.50 13.40 6.18
CA TYR A 167 -7.85 13.69 6.69
C TYR A 167 -8.75 14.32 5.62
N VAL A 168 -9.05 13.57 4.53
CA VAL A 168 -9.85 14.05 3.40
C VAL A 168 -11.20 14.57 3.84
N ARG A 169 -11.89 13.84 4.72
CA ARG A 169 -13.23 14.20 5.21
C ARG A 169 -13.30 15.56 5.88
N THR A 170 -12.22 16.02 6.52
CA THR A 170 -12.19 17.32 7.21
C THR A 170 -11.43 18.38 6.44
N GLY A 171 -10.72 18.02 5.36
CA GLY A 171 -9.89 18.93 4.57
C GLY A 171 -8.62 19.40 5.29
N GLU A 172 -8.23 18.78 6.42
CA GLU A 172 -7.01 19.16 7.12
C GLU A 172 -5.79 18.63 6.36
N ILE A 173 -4.89 19.53 5.96
CA ILE A 173 -3.73 19.21 5.15
C ILE A 173 -2.39 19.65 5.78
N THR A 174 -2.39 20.66 6.63
CA THR A 174 -1.18 21.37 7.04
C THR A 174 -0.18 20.49 7.80
N ARG A 175 -0.64 19.79 8.82
CA ARG A 175 0.24 18.92 9.62
C ARG A 175 0.72 17.71 8.82
N TRP A 176 -0.17 17.12 8.04
CA TRP A 176 0.14 16.00 7.17
C TRP A 176 1.18 16.37 6.12
N SER A 177 0.99 17.49 5.40
CA SER A 177 1.90 17.94 4.33
C SER A 177 3.30 18.26 4.84
N ASN A 178 3.44 18.86 6.03
CA ASN A 178 4.74 19.18 6.62
C ASN A 178 5.64 17.93 6.81
N PHE A 179 5.07 16.81 7.25
CA PHE A 179 5.83 15.57 7.40
C PHE A 179 6.01 14.85 6.06
N MET A 180 4.99 14.84 5.21
CA MET A 180 5.07 14.24 3.89
C MET A 180 6.13 14.90 3.00
N THR A 181 6.33 16.24 3.11
CA THR A 181 7.45 16.93 2.44
C THR A 181 8.80 16.37 2.88
N GLN A 182 8.98 16.12 4.16
CA GLN A 182 10.23 15.58 4.69
C GLN A 182 10.45 14.11 4.30
N LEU A 183 9.37 13.31 4.21
CA LEU A 183 9.41 11.95 3.69
C LEU A 183 9.71 11.92 2.20
N ALA A 184 9.09 12.79 1.42
CA ALA A 184 9.34 12.92 -0.01
C ALA A 184 10.77 13.37 -0.33
N ALA A 185 11.43 14.10 0.59
CA ALA A 185 12.84 14.45 0.46
C ALA A 185 13.81 13.27 0.64
N GLN A 186 13.34 12.12 1.15
CA GLN A 186 14.15 10.91 1.25
C GLN A 186 14.12 10.15 -0.09
N PRO A 187 15.28 9.85 -0.71
CA PRO A 187 15.32 9.27 -2.05
C PRO A 187 14.78 7.82 -2.11
N ASN A 188 14.81 7.11 -1.00
CA ASN A 188 14.34 5.73 -0.85
C ASN A 188 12.84 5.63 -0.49
N VAL A 189 12.08 6.74 -0.58
CA VAL A 189 10.64 6.75 -0.23
C VAL A 189 9.79 7.05 -1.46
N SER A 190 8.88 6.14 -1.76
CA SER A 190 7.80 6.26 -2.75
C SER A 190 6.44 6.42 -2.05
N CYS A 191 5.37 6.66 -2.82
CA CYS A 191 4.04 6.85 -2.26
C CYS A 191 2.97 6.23 -3.16
N LYS A 192 2.00 5.53 -2.56
CA LYS A 192 0.83 4.98 -3.26
C LYS A 192 -0.32 5.97 -3.29
N LEU A 193 -0.81 6.21 -4.48
CA LEU A 193 -2.06 6.92 -4.74
C LEU A 193 -3.22 5.92 -4.62
N SER A 194 -3.57 5.59 -3.40
CA SER A 194 -4.57 4.57 -3.03
C SER A 194 -5.32 4.96 -1.77
N GLY A 195 -6.40 4.26 -1.42
CA GLY A 195 -7.13 4.41 -0.16
C GLY A 195 -7.74 5.79 0.11
N LEU A 196 -7.78 6.70 -0.85
CA LEU A 196 -8.27 8.06 -0.63
C LEU A 196 -9.79 8.10 -0.37
N VAL A 197 -10.55 7.28 -1.09
CA VAL A 197 -12.02 7.26 -0.97
C VAL A 197 -12.48 6.77 0.40
N THR A 198 -11.69 5.92 1.06
CA THR A 198 -11.99 5.41 2.40
C THR A 198 -11.77 6.45 3.51
N GLU A 199 -10.96 7.48 3.24
CA GLU A 199 -10.71 8.60 4.16
C GLU A 199 -11.65 9.80 3.95
N ALA A 200 -12.55 9.71 2.94
CA ALA A 200 -13.54 10.72 2.62
C ALA A 200 -14.93 10.44 3.27
N ASP A 201 -15.92 11.23 2.92
CA ASP A 201 -17.34 10.88 3.18
C ASP A 201 -17.75 9.79 2.19
N TRP A 202 -17.94 8.56 2.63
CA TRP A 202 -18.20 7.40 1.78
C TRP A 202 -19.39 7.53 0.83
N GLN A 203 -20.36 8.37 1.18
CA GLN A 203 -21.59 8.54 0.41
C GLN A 203 -21.60 9.81 -0.46
N ASN A 204 -20.79 10.83 -0.09
CA ASN A 204 -20.92 12.17 -0.68
C ASN A 204 -19.60 12.77 -1.14
N TRP A 205 -18.53 11.96 -1.31
CA TRP A 205 -17.27 12.47 -1.82
C TRP A 205 -17.37 12.95 -3.28
N SER A 206 -16.54 13.91 -3.61
CA SER A 206 -16.33 14.39 -4.97
C SER A 206 -14.84 14.36 -5.35
N LYS A 207 -14.51 14.32 -6.62
CA LYS A 207 -13.11 14.35 -7.09
C LYS A 207 -12.33 15.55 -6.55
N ARG A 208 -13.02 16.68 -6.31
CA ARG A 208 -12.39 17.92 -5.78
C ARG A 208 -11.85 17.76 -4.36
N ASP A 209 -12.40 16.84 -3.59
CA ASP A 209 -11.97 16.60 -2.21
C ASP A 209 -10.56 16.00 -2.17
N PHE A 210 -10.13 15.31 -3.24
CA PHE A 210 -8.84 14.65 -3.34
C PHE A 210 -7.75 15.50 -4.00
N PHE A 211 -8.12 16.48 -4.83
CA PHE A 211 -7.15 17.28 -5.60
C PHE A 211 -6.09 17.97 -4.74
N PRO A 212 -6.37 18.56 -3.57
CA PRO A 212 -5.31 19.17 -2.75
C PRO A 212 -4.22 18.16 -2.34
N TYR A 213 -4.60 16.93 -2.07
CA TYR A 213 -3.68 15.86 -1.65
C TYR A 213 -2.91 15.29 -2.85
N LEU A 214 -3.57 15.11 -4.00
CA LEU A 214 -2.93 14.65 -5.22
C LEU A 214 -1.93 15.71 -5.74
N ASN A 215 -2.30 16.99 -5.77
CA ASN A 215 -1.39 18.09 -6.11
C ASN A 215 -0.14 18.05 -5.25
N PHE A 216 -0.34 17.95 -3.93
CA PHE A 216 0.77 17.86 -2.98
C PHE A 216 1.68 16.64 -3.27
N ALA A 217 1.10 15.47 -3.52
CA ALA A 217 1.87 14.26 -3.80
C ALA A 217 2.73 14.41 -5.06
N PHE A 218 2.15 14.94 -6.14
CA PHE A 218 2.87 15.18 -7.39
C PHE A 218 3.96 16.23 -7.25
N GLU A 219 3.70 17.33 -6.54
CA GLU A 219 4.69 18.38 -6.27
C GLU A 219 5.85 17.89 -5.41
N SER A 220 5.58 17.01 -4.43
CA SER A 220 6.57 16.58 -3.44
C SER A 220 7.38 15.36 -3.86
N PHE A 221 6.72 14.32 -4.37
CA PHE A 221 7.37 13.07 -4.77
C PHE A 221 7.81 13.05 -6.24
N GLY A 222 7.16 13.86 -7.08
CA GLY A 222 7.30 13.78 -8.52
C GLY A 222 6.67 12.50 -9.10
N PRO A 223 6.49 12.45 -10.43
CA PRO A 223 5.81 11.33 -11.09
C PRO A 223 6.56 10.00 -11.02
N ASP A 224 7.87 10.01 -10.75
CA ASP A 224 8.72 8.83 -10.76
C ASP A 224 8.61 7.97 -9.48
N ARG A 225 7.99 8.50 -8.42
CA ARG A 225 7.86 7.82 -7.13
C ARG A 225 6.42 7.68 -6.66
N LEU A 226 5.46 7.86 -7.55
CA LEU A 226 4.04 7.68 -7.30
C LEU A 226 3.53 6.44 -8.02
N MET A 227 2.70 5.62 -7.36
CA MET A 227 2.11 4.43 -7.95
C MET A 227 0.63 4.29 -7.61
N PHE A 228 -0.17 3.89 -8.59
CA PHE A 228 -1.59 3.61 -8.41
C PHE A 228 -1.80 2.36 -7.59
N GLY A 229 -2.79 2.39 -6.69
CA GLY A 229 -3.35 1.24 -6.01
C GLY A 229 -4.84 1.41 -5.79
N SER A 230 -5.62 0.36 -6.01
CA SER A 230 -7.07 0.42 -5.85
C SER A 230 -7.53 0.39 -4.40
N ASP A 231 -6.75 -0.27 -3.55
CA ASP A 231 -7.17 -0.68 -2.21
C ASP A 231 -8.42 -1.60 -2.24
N TRP A 232 -8.58 -2.37 -3.34
CA TRP A 232 -9.65 -3.35 -3.45
C TRP A 232 -9.38 -4.54 -2.52
N PRO A 233 -10.38 -5.09 -1.84
CA PRO A 233 -11.79 -4.73 -1.85
C PRO A 233 -12.18 -3.65 -0.82
N VAL A 234 -11.24 -3.12 -0.03
CA VAL A 234 -11.53 -2.13 1.01
C VAL A 234 -12.20 -0.88 0.42
N CYS A 235 -11.78 -0.46 -0.76
CA CYS A 235 -12.40 0.69 -1.46
C CYS A 235 -13.91 0.55 -1.70
N LEU A 236 -14.44 -0.68 -1.72
CA LEU A 236 -15.87 -0.95 -2.00
C LEU A 236 -16.82 -0.36 -0.94
N VAL A 237 -16.31 0.05 0.22
CA VAL A 237 -17.10 0.77 1.23
C VAL A 237 -17.53 2.17 0.75
N ALA A 238 -16.80 2.76 -0.20
CA ALA A 238 -17.01 4.13 -0.65
C ALA A 238 -17.09 4.29 -2.18
N ALA A 239 -16.51 3.35 -2.96
CA ALA A 239 -16.46 3.42 -4.40
C ALA A 239 -16.23 2.03 -5.02
N ASN A 240 -16.65 1.81 -6.27
CA ASN A 240 -16.21 0.63 -7.00
C ASN A 240 -14.78 0.82 -7.58
N TYR A 241 -14.18 -0.27 -8.04
CA TYR A 241 -12.83 -0.28 -8.60
C TYR A 241 -12.65 0.76 -9.73
N THR A 242 -13.59 0.78 -10.68
CA THR A 242 -13.53 1.69 -11.82
C THR A 242 -13.56 3.16 -11.39
N GLN A 243 -14.36 3.49 -10.36
CA GLN A 243 -14.40 4.86 -9.83
C GLN A 243 -13.06 5.27 -9.20
N VAL A 244 -12.43 4.36 -8.43
CA VAL A 244 -11.11 4.61 -7.83
C VAL A 244 -10.04 4.80 -8.92
N LYS A 245 -10.01 3.90 -9.91
CA LYS A 245 -9.07 4.01 -11.03
C LYS A 245 -9.29 5.32 -11.81
N THR A 246 -10.53 5.62 -12.18
CA THR A 246 -10.88 6.82 -12.95
C THR A 246 -10.51 8.10 -12.21
N LEU A 247 -10.65 8.14 -10.88
CA LEU A 247 -10.24 9.28 -10.06
C LEU A 247 -8.76 9.64 -10.28
N ILE A 248 -7.89 8.64 -10.22
CA ILE A 248 -6.44 8.85 -10.41
C ILE A 248 -6.11 9.05 -11.89
N GLU A 249 -6.75 8.32 -12.79
CA GLU A 249 -6.53 8.42 -14.24
C GLU A 249 -6.85 9.82 -14.76
N GLU A 250 -8.03 10.37 -14.46
CA GLU A 250 -8.41 11.74 -14.86
C GLU A 250 -7.53 12.83 -14.25
N TYR A 251 -6.96 12.58 -13.06
CA TYR A 251 -5.99 13.50 -12.46
C TYR A 251 -4.64 13.45 -13.19
N VAL A 252 -4.22 12.24 -13.61
CA VAL A 252 -2.90 12.02 -14.24
C VAL A 252 -2.90 12.34 -15.75
N ASP A 253 -4.00 12.12 -16.46
CA ASP A 253 -4.08 12.28 -17.91
C ASP A 253 -3.57 13.65 -18.44
N PRO A 254 -3.82 14.79 -17.77
CA PRO A 254 -3.28 16.08 -18.19
C PRO A 254 -1.75 16.19 -18.15
N TRP A 255 -1.07 15.31 -17.42
CA TRP A 255 0.39 15.27 -17.32
C TRP A 255 1.06 14.51 -18.49
N GLY A 256 0.26 13.83 -19.34
CA GLY A 256 0.70 13.10 -20.51
C GLY A 256 0.91 11.60 -20.28
N SER A 257 1.05 10.88 -21.40
CA SER A 257 1.14 9.42 -21.40
C SER A 257 2.32 8.87 -20.59
N ASP A 258 3.47 9.53 -20.65
CA ASP A 258 4.67 9.09 -19.92
C ASP A 258 4.46 9.08 -18.40
N VAL A 259 3.78 10.09 -17.86
CA VAL A 259 3.44 10.15 -16.43
C VAL A 259 2.40 9.11 -16.08
N ARG A 260 1.40 8.92 -16.94
CA ARG A 260 0.39 7.88 -16.77
C ARG A 260 1.03 6.48 -16.72
N ASP A 261 1.91 6.16 -17.66
CA ASP A 261 2.58 4.86 -17.72
C ASP A 261 3.45 4.60 -16.48
N LYS A 262 4.09 5.64 -15.95
CA LYS A 262 4.85 5.57 -14.69
C LYS A 262 3.93 5.25 -13.52
N VAL A 263 2.89 6.04 -13.31
CA VAL A 263 1.98 5.92 -12.16
C VAL A 263 1.18 4.62 -12.19
N PHE A 264 0.73 4.19 -13.37
CA PHE A 264 -0.10 2.99 -13.52
C PHE A 264 0.71 1.72 -13.82
N GLY A 265 2.04 1.72 -13.69
CA GLY A 265 2.77 0.48 -13.92
C GLY A 265 4.27 0.54 -13.72
N ALA A 266 5.00 1.40 -14.42
CA ALA A 266 6.46 1.36 -14.46
C ALA A 266 7.08 1.56 -13.06
N ASN A 267 6.53 2.47 -12.26
CA ASN A 267 7.03 2.73 -10.91
C ASN A 267 6.84 1.52 -9.99
N ALA A 268 5.66 0.89 -9.99
CA ALA A 268 5.40 -0.31 -9.21
C ALA A 268 6.29 -1.48 -9.68
N THR A 269 6.44 -1.65 -11.00
CA THR A 269 7.30 -2.67 -11.60
C THR A 269 8.75 -2.50 -11.14
N THR A 270 9.27 -1.27 -11.15
CA THR A 270 10.63 -0.97 -10.70
C THR A 270 10.78 -1.16 -9.19
N PHE A 271 9.86 -0.61 -8.40
CA PHE A 271 9.91 -0.65 -6.94
C PHE A 271 9.86 -2.08 -6.39
N TYR A 272 8.91 -2.88 -6.88
CA TYR A 272 8.72 -4.27 -6.43
C TYR A 272 9.48 -5.29 -7.28
N ARG A 273 10.17 -4.88 -8.35
CA ARG A 273 10.88 -5.80 -9.28
C ARG A 273 9.96 -6.91 -9.80
N LEU A 274 8.80 -6.48 -10.39
CA LEU A 274 7.77 -7.36 -10.92
C LEU A 274 8.16 -7.97 -12.28
#